data_1da2c4a2291d862e09e1e7c7e5991b90
#
_entry.id   1da2c4a2291d862e09e1e7c7e5991b90
#
_cell.length_a   1.000
_cell.length_b   1.000
_cell.length_c   1.000
_cell.angle_alpha   90.00
_cell.angle_beta   90.00
_cell.angle_gamma   90.00
#
_symmetry.space_group_name_H-M   'P 1'
#
loop_
_entity.id
_entity.type
_entity.pdbx_description
1 polymer ?
#
loop_
_entity_poly.entity_id
_entity_poly.type
_entity_poly.pdbx_seq_one_letter_code
_entity_poly.pdbx_strand_id
1 'polypeptide(L)'
;QGVSSAASDVYKRQIIKTHDGSDLRIHHIDEGPKDGPILLVIHGQPVWSYLYSRMIPYLADAGIRVIAPDLPGYGKSDKPASREDYSYQRQVDWMTDWIKANDLNNLTFFGQDWGGLIGLRVVANQPDRFLKVAMGNTGLPYNPDVPQDVIDKIKAFRNSDIKLNPISMQREIRKMDGKNNLSSDSSHHPALSFMYWQKLCWDTEDLPIGFMMSSMMEKNSRIKFLIYFIFLRLGLRKLFPFKSNLDQAYEAPFPDPSYKMGPRAMPSHVPMIPDQSLEAQKKAREFYKSWQKPFLSVFAGDDPVTNGAEKDVLKMCPNATSAPNIGGGHFFQWTKAKKLSNILIDFIKE
;
A
#
# COMPACT_ATOMS: atom_id res chain seq x y z
N GLN A 1 -14.21 7.42 24.73
CA GLN A 1 -15.15 6.29 24.73
C GLN A 1 -15.02 5.54 23.44
N GLY A 2 -14.64 4.31 23.46
CA GLY A 2 -14.50 3.42 22.32
C GLY A 2 -13.70 2.20 22.71
N VAL A 3 -14.17 1.46 23.70
CA VAL A 3 -13.65 0.14 23.97
C VAL A 3 -14.31 -0.79 22.95
N SER A 4 -13.64 -1.03 21.82
CA SER A 4 -13.86 -2.27 21.10
C SER A 4 -13.39 -3.38 22.04
N SER A 5 -14.30 -4.09 22.66
CA SER A 5 -13.97 -5.17 23.57
C SER A 5 -13.16 -6.23 22.81
N ALA A 6 -12.17 -6.82 23.44
CA ALA A 6 -11.38 -7.93 22.87
C ALA A 6 -12.26 -9.07 22.30
N ALA A 7 -13.51 -9.18 22.77
CA ALA A 7 -14.50 -10.12 22.28
C ALA A 7 -14.98 -9.81 20.84
N SER A 8 -15.09 -8.54 20.44
CA SER A 8 -15.47 -8.19 19.07
C SER A 8 -14.37 -8.49 18.05
N ASP A 9 -13.11 -8.47 18.45
CA ASP A 9 -11.97 -8.80 17.59
C ASP A 9 -11.89 -10.30 17.23
N VAL A 10 -12.39 -11.19 18.10
CA VAL A 10 -12.34 -12.64 17.87
C VAL A 10 -13.26 -13.06 16.72
N TYR A 11 -14.39 -12.39 16.55
CA TYR A 11 -15.35 -12.71 15.48
C TYR A 11 -14.96 -12.19 14.10
N LYS A 12 -13.96 -11.31 14.02
CA LYS A 12 -13.50 -10.69 12.76
C LYS A 12 -12.21 -11.33 12.20
N ARG A 13 -11.83 -12.53 12.70
CA ARG A 13 -10.66 -13.28 12.25
C ARG A 13 -11.12 -14.55 11.55
N GLN A 14 -11.06 -14.56 10.23
CA GLN A 14 -11.45 -15.73 9.45
C GLN A 14 -10.23 -16.47 8.95
N ILE A 15 -10.19 -17.77 9.20
CA ILE A 15 -9.23 -18.67 8.53
C ILE A 15 -9.77 -18.98 7.15
N ILE A 16 -8.99 -18.68 6.13
CA ILE A 16 -9.27 -19.04 4.75
C ILE A 16 -8.34 -20.15 4.31
N LYS A 17 -8.87 -21.10 3.56
CA LYS A 17 -8.03 -22.00 2.75
C LYS A 17 -7.68 -21.29 1.47
N THR A 18 -6.41 -21.12 1.24
CA THR A 18 -5.90 -20.50 0.02
C THR A 18 -5.76 -21.55 -1.08
N HIS A 19 -5.77 -21.12 -2.34
CA HIS A 19 -5.62 -22.02 -3.49
C HIS A 19 -4.26 -22.76 -3.51
N ASP A 20 -3.24 -22.25 -2.81
CA ASP A 20 -1.94 -22.91 -2.64
C ASP A 20 -1.92 -23.92 -1.46
N GLY A 21 -3.08 -24.15 -0.83
CA GLY A 21 -3.25 -25.10 0.25
C GLY A 21 -2.85 -24.60 1.64
N SER A 22 -2.45 -23.34 1.78
CA SER A 22 -2.16 -22.72 3.07
C SER A 22 -3.44 -22.35 3.80
N ASP A 23 -3.44 -22.46 5.12
CA ASP A 23 -4.47 -21.88 5.99
C ASP A 23 -3.96 -20.53 6.51
N LEU A 24 -4.63 -19.44 6.13
CA LEU A 24 -4.28 -18.09 6.59
C LEU A 24 -5.43 -17.46 7.37
N ARG A 25 -5.10 -16.95 8.55
CA ARG A 25 -6.02 -16.13 9.33
C ARG A 25 -5.90 -14.68 8.85
N ILE A 26 -6.97 -14.15 8.27
CA ILE A 26 -7.05 -12.76 7.86
C ILE A 26 -7.97 -11.99 8.80
N HIS A 27 -7.38 -11.00 9.48
CA HIS A 27 -8.12 -10.03 10.29
C HIS A 27 -8.72 -8.96 9.38
N HIS A 28 -9.90 -8.48 9.73
CA HIS A 28 -10.51 -7.32 9.08
C HIS A 28 -11.36 -6.51 10.07
N ILE A 29 -11.50 -5.23 9.78
CA ILE A 29 -12.46 -4.34 10.39
C ILE A 29 -13.76 -4.43 9.58
N ASP A 30 -14.91 -4.46 10.23
CA ASP A 30 -16.22 -4.46 9.61
C ASP A 30 -17.16 -3.54 10.43
N GLU A 31 -17.20 -2.26 10.05
CA GLU A 31 -17.89 -1.19 10.78
C GLU A 31 -18.95 -0.51 9.91
N GLY A 32 -19.99 0.02 10.56
CA GLY A 32 -21.15 0.63 9.91
C GLY A 32 -22.36 -0.31 9.82
N PRO A 33 -23.47 0.16 9.23
CA PRO A 33 -24.72 -0.60 9.13
C PRO A 33 -24.52 -1.83 8.22
N LYS A 34 -25.02 -2.99 8.66
CA LYS A 34 -24.83 -4.27 7.96
C LYS A 34 -25.56 -4.36 6.62
N ASP A 35 -26.62 -3.60 6.48
CA ASP A 35 -27.46 -3.46 5.28
C ASP A 35 -27.07 -2.28 4.37
N GLY A 36 -26.07 -1.50 4.79
CA GLY A 36 -25.56 -0.37 4.00
C GLY A 36 -24.71 -0.81 2.80
N PRO A 37 -24.49 0.11 1.82
CA PRO A 37 -23.54 -0.15 0.73
C PRO A 37 -22.15 -0.46 1.27
N ILE A 38 -21.48 -1.44 0.67
CA ILE A 38 -20.22 -1.95 1.17
C ILE A 38 -19.06 -1.22 0.49
N LEU A 39 -18.19 -0.60 1.29
CA LEU A 39 -16.90 -0.09 0.88
C LEU A 39 -15.79 -1.04 1.36
N LEU A 40 -15.19 -1.77 0.43
CA LEU A 40 -13.99 -2.54 0.67
C LEU A 40 -12.77 -1.64 0.50
N VAL A 41 -11.99 -1.46 1.58
CA VAL A 41 -10.74 -0.68 1.55
C VAL A 41 -9.54 -1.58 1.81
N ILE A 42 -8.56 -1.56 0.90
CA ILE A 42 -7.33 -2.35 1.04
C ILE A 42 -6.15 -1.40 1.25
N HIS A 43 -5.40 -1.64 2.34
CA HIS A 43 -4.25 -0.83 2.71
C HIS A 43 -2.99 -1.17 1.89
N GLY A 44 -2.03 -0.25 1.90
CA GLY A 44 -0.73 -0.42 1.26
C GLY A 44 0.38 -0.86 2.20
N GLN A 45 1.61 -0.64 1.77
CA GLN A 45 2.85 -1.03 2.43
C GLN A 45 3.50 0.22 3.08
N PRO A 46 4.02 0.16 4.30
CA PRO A 46 3.98 -0.94 5.30
C PRO A 46 2.91 -0.72 6.38
N VAL A 47 1.78 -0.15 6.02
CA VAL A 47 0.65 0.14 6.92
C VAL A 47 -0.26 -1.08 7.11
N TRP A 48 -1.38 -0.91 7.82
CA TRP A 48 -2.44 -1.90 8.03
C TRP A 48 -3.79 -1.19 8.13
N SER A 49 -4.88 -1.90 8.37
CA SER A 49 -6.24 -1.33 8.39
C SER A 49 -6.40 -0.11 9.31
N TYR A 50 -5.52 0.06 10.30
CA TYR A 50 -5.46 1.26 11.14
C TYR A 50 -5.32 2.57 10.36
N LEU A 51 -4.77 2.53 9.14
CA LEU A 51 -4.71 3.67 8.23
C LEU A 51 -6.09 4.31 8.00
N TYR A 52 -7.13 3.52 7.99
CA TYR A 52 -8.51 3.95 7.75
C TYR A 52 -9.26 4.37 9.01
N SER A 53 -8.66 4.25 10.20
CA SER A 53 -9.31 4.52 11.48
C SER A 53 -9.94 5.90 11.60
N ARG A 54 -9.34 6.91 10.93
CA ARG A 54 -9.88 8.28 10.88
C ARG A 54 -11.01 8.47 9.85
N MET A 55 -11.12 7.59 8.86
CA MET A 55 -12.14 7.65 7.82
C MET A 55 -13.40 6.88 8.21
N ILE A 56 -13.23 5.72 8.86
CA ILE A 56 -14.32 4.81 9.21
C ILE A 56 -15.49 5.51 9.91
N PRO A 57 -15.29 6.39 10.92
CA PRO A 57 -16.41 7.07 11.56
C PRO A 57 -17.25 7.90 10.57
N TYR A 58 -16.62 8.68 9.68
CA TYR A 58 -17.34 9.49 8.70
C TYR A 58 -18.14 8.65 7.70
N LEU A 59 -17.57 7.52 7.29
CA LEU A 59 -18.21 6.60 6.34
C LEU A 59 -19.38 5.86 7.00
N ALA A 60 -19.19 5.35 8.23
CA ALA A 60 -20.20 4.64 8.98
C ALA A 60 -21.39 5.56 9.35
N ASP A 61 -21.11 6.80 9.79
CA ASP A 61 -22.12 7.82 10.07
C ASP A 61 -22.95 8.18 8.81
N ALA A 62 -22.33 8.07 7.63
CA ALA A 62 -23.00 8.25 6.35
C ALA A 62 -23.81 7.04 5.89
N GLY A 63 -23.87 5.95 6.68
CA GLY A 63 -24.64 4.74 6.37
C GLY A 63 -23.87 3.73 5.50
N ILE A 64 -22.54 3.82 5.40
CA ILE A 64 -21.70 2.92 4.60
C ILE A 64 -21.06 1.87 5.50
N ARG A 65 -21.18 0.59 5.12
CA ARG A 65 -20.45 -0.51 5.76
C ARG A 65 -19.04 -0.56 5.21
N VAL A 66 -18.06 -0.33 6.08
CA VAL A 66 -16.63 -0.36 5.72
C VAL A 66 -16.02 -1.70 6.11
N ILE A 67 -15.45 -2.39 5.15
CA ILE A 67 -14.70 -3.62 5.36
C ILE A 67 -13.23 -3.35 5.01
N ALA A 68 -12.34 -3.49 6.01
CA ALA A 68 -10.93 -3.19 5.88
C ALA A 68 -10.08 -4.38 6.34
N PRO A 69 -9.68 -5.30 5.43
CA PRO A 69 -8.80 -6.40 5.78
C PRO A 69 -7.36 -5.92 6.02
N ASP A 70 -6.66 -6.64 6.89
CA ASP A 70 -5.21 -6.61 6.97
C ASP A 70 -4.64 -7.62 5.98
N LEU A 71 -3.80 -7.17 5.07
CA LEU A 71 -3.12 -8.06 4.12
C LEU A 71 -2.26 -9.09 4.89
N PRO A 72 -2.13 -10.34 4.39
CA PRO A 72 -1.16 -11.29 4.95
C PRO A 72 0.25 -10.68 5.04
N GLY A 73 0.86 -10.80 6.20
CA GLY A 73 2.14 -10.14 6.52
C GLY A 73 2.01 -8.81 7.26
N TYR A 74 0.79 -8.29 7.46
CA TYR A 74 0.53 -6.98 8.05
C TYR A 74 -0.52 -7.03 9.16
N GLY A 75 -0.62 -5.93 9.91
CA GLY A 75 -1.65 -5.75 10.93
C GLY A 75 -1.80 -6.95 11.87
N LYS A 76 -3.02 -7.37 12.06
CA LYS A 76 -3.38 -8.51 12.92
C LYS A 76 -3.57 -9.83 12.14
N SER A 77 -3.32 -9.83 10.82
CA SER A 77 -3.33 -11.03 9.99
C SER A 77 -2.08 -11.87 10.19
N ASP A 78 -2.15 -13.14 9.78
CA ASP A 78 -1.01 -14.06 9.83
C ASP A 78 0.16 -13.54 8.97
N LYS A 79 1.37 -13.87 9.40
CA LYS A 79 2.60 -13.40 8.80
C LYS A 79 3.48 -14.60 8.42
N PRO A 80 3.44 -15.02 7.14
CA PRO A 80 4.39 -15.99 6.61
C PRO A 80 5.83 -15.65 7.02
N ALA A 81 6.61 -16.67 7.39
CA ALA A 81 7.85 -16.48 8.11
C ALA A 81 9.07 -16.15 7.22
N SER A 82 8.96 -16.40 5.92
CA SER A 82 10.03 -16.12 4.96
C SER A 82 9.63 -14.98 4.02
N ARG A 83 10.61 -14.21 3.55
CA ARG A 83 10.38 -13.16 2.51
C ARG A 83 9.96 -13.78 1.18
N GLU A 84 10.41 -14.97 0.92
CA GLU A 84 10.13 -15.77 -0.27
C GLU A 84 8.66 -16.26 -0.32
N ASP A 85 7.98 -16.23 0.83
CA ASP A 85 6.54 -16.54 0.92
C ASP A 85 5.67 -15.41 0.34
N TYR A 86 6.23 -14.24 0.10
CA TYR A 86 5.51 -13.09 -0.42
C TYR A 86 5.78 -12.88 -1.90
N SER A 87 4.73 -12.64 -2.65
CA SER A 87 4.81 -12.12 -4.01
C SER A 87 3.58 -11.27 -4.34
N TYR A 88 3.64 -10.49 -5.39
CA TYR A 88 2.49 -9.73 -5.86
C TYR A 88 1.32 -10.66 -6.19
N GLN A 89 1.59 -11.76 -6.91
CA GLN A 89 0.55 -12.72 -7.29
C GLN A 89 -0.10 -13.36 -6.06
N ARG A 90 0.69 -13.82 -5.09
CA ARG A 90 0.15 -14.44 -3.86
C ARG A 90 -0.73 -13.48 -3.06
N GLN A 91 -0.37 -12.20 -2.95
CA GLN A 91 -1.24 -11.21 -2.30
C GLN A 91 -2.57 -11.03 -3.04
N VAL A 92 -2.57 -11.03 -4.37
CA VAL A 92 -3.80 -10.97 -5.18
C VAL A 92 -4.66 -12.22 -4.95
N ASP A 93 -4.03 -13.39 -4.95
CA ASP A 93 -4.70 -14.67 -4.78
C ASP A 93 -5.29 -14.81 -3.38
N TRP A 94 -4.54 -14.48 -2.34
CA TRP A 94 -5.01 -14.49 -0.95
C TRP A 94 -6.22 -13.56 -0.74
N MET A 95 -6.18 -12.34 -1.29
CA MET A 95 -7.31 -11.43 -1.19
C MET A 95 -8.50 -11.88 -2.03
N THR A 96 -8.26 -12.51 -3.17
CA THR A 96 -9.30 -13.14 -4.00
C THR A 96 -10.03 -14.24 -3.23
N ASP A 97 -9.26 -15.14 -2.61
CA ASP A 97 -9.80 -16.26 -1.82
C ASP A 97 -10.53 -15.75 -0.57
N TRP A 98 -10.00 -14.71 0.09
CA TRP A 98 -10.66 -14.11 1.25
C TRP A 98 -12.00 -13.46 0.89
N ILE A 99 -12.11 -12.74 -0.23
CA ILE A 99 -13.36 -12.15 -0.70
C ILE A 99 -14.39 -13.25 -1.01
N LYS A 100 -13.97 -14.35 -1.65
CA LYS A 100 -14.84 -15.50 -1.93
C LYS A 100 -15.31 -16.20 -0.66
N ALA A 101 -14.39 -16.46 0.27
CA ALA A 101 -14.70 -17.15 1.53
C ALA A 101 -15.68 -16.36 2.42
N ASN A 102 -15.69 -15.03 2.31
CA ASN A 102 -16.63 -14.15 3.01
C ASN A 102 -17.89 -13.84 2.19
N ASP A 103 -18.02 -14.41 1.00
CA ASP A 103 -19.10 -14.16 0.04
C ASP A 103 -19.42 -12.67 -0.16
N LEU A 104 -18.38 -11.84 -0.22
CA LEU A 104 -18.54 -10.40 -0.40
C LEU A 104 -18.95 -10.08 -1.83
N ASN A 105 -20.06 -9.36 -1.98
CA ASN A 105 -20.65 -8.99 -3.26
C ASN A 105 -21.12 -7.52 -3.23
N ASN A 106 -21.44 -6.97 -4.38
CA ASN A 106 -21.91 -5.58 -4.54
C ASN A 106 -20.97 -4.54 -3.93
N LEU A 107 -19.67 -4.76 -4.11
CA LEU A 107 -18.62 -3.97 -3.49
C LEU A 107 -18.36 -2.67 -4.24
N THR A 108 -18.19 -1.57 -3.50
CA THR A 108 -17.35 -0.47 -3.95
C THR A 108 -15.95 -0.72 -3.41
N PHE A 109 -14.96 -0.71 -4.28
CA PHE A 109 -13.56 -0.86 -3.90
C PHE A 109 -12.87 0.49 -3.78
N PHE A 110 -12.03 0.66 -2.74
CA PHE A 110 -11.03 1.73 -2.67
C PHE A 110 -9.66 1.17 -2.26
N GLY A 111 -8.62 1.52 -3.00
CA GLY A 111 -7.25 1.11 -2.70
C GLY A 111 -6.23 2.23 -2.91
N GLN A 112 -5.15 2.18 -2.12
CA GLN A 112 -4.00 3.07 -2.20
C GLN A 112 -2.71 2.27 -2.09
N ASP A 113 -1.63 2.71 -2.75
CA ASP A 113 -0.33 2.03 -2.75
C ASP A 113 -0.48 0.55 -3.15
N TRP A 114 0.10 -0.40 -2.41
CA TRP A 114 -0.08 -1.83 -2.64
C TRP A 114 -1.54 -2.29 -2.57
N GLY A 115 -2.37 -1.65 -1.73
CA GLY A 115 -3.80 -1.93 -1.69
C GLY A 115 -4.48 -1.64 -3.03
N GLY A 116 -4.03 -0.61 -3.73
CA GLY A 116 -4.48 -0.34 -5.10
C GLY A 116 -3.95 -1.35 -6.12
N LEU A 117 -2.65 -1.64 -6.10
CA LEU A 117 -2.04 -2.64 -7.00
C LEU A 117 -2.75 -4.00 -6.88
N ILE A 118 -2.93 -4.50 -5.65
CA ILE A 118 -3.58 -5.78 -5.37
C ILE A 118 -5.06 -5.71 -5.74
N GLY A 119 -5.78 -4.70 -5.23
CA GLY A 119 -7.22 -4.63 -5.37
C GLY A 119 -7.68 -4.42 -6.81
N LEU A 120 -6.96 -3.63 -7.61
CA LEU A 120 -7.28 -3.49 -9.04
C LEU A 120 -7.16 -4.83 -9.78
N ARG A 121 -6.19 -5.67 -9.44
CA ARG A 121 -6.10 -7.02 -10.01
C ARG A 121 -7.20 -7.94 -9.50
N VAL A 122 -7.57 -7.82 -8.22
CA VAL A 122 -8.70 -8.59 -7.64
C VAL A 122 -10.01 -8.22 -8.32
N VAL A 123 -10.26 -6.93 -8.57
CA VAL A 123 -11.44 -6.46 -9.32
C VAL A 123 -11.44 -7.06 -10.74
N ALA A 124 -10.30 -7.02 -11.44
CA ALA A 124 -10.20 -7.58 -12.79
C ALA A 124 -10.43 -9.10 -12.83
N ASN A 125 -10.07 -9.81 -11.76
CA ASN A 125 -10.27 -11.27 -11.63
C ASN A 125 -11.72 -11.63 -11.23
N GLN A 126 -12.48 -10.75 -10.59
CA GLN A 126 -13.82 -10.99 -10.07
C GLN A 126 -14.77 -9.80 -10.32
N PRO A 127 -14.92 -9.33 -11.57
CA PRO A 127 -15.61 -8.07 -11.87
C PRO A 127 -17.08 -8.04 -11.44
N ASP A 128 -17.74 -9.20 -11.37
CA ASP A 128 -19.15 -9.31 -11.04
C ASP A 128 -19.43 -8.98 -9.55
N ARG A 129 -18.42 -9.10 -8.69
CA ARG A 129 -18.53 -8.77 -7.26
C ARG A 129 -18.46 -7.26 -7.00
N PHE A 130 -18.05 -6.46 -7.98
CA PHE A 130 -17.81 -5.03 -7.80
C PHE A 130 -18.78 -4.18 -8.60
N LEU A 131 -19.38 -3.21 -7.94
CA LEU A 131 -20.27 -2.20 -8.54
C LEU A 131 -19.50 -0.96 -8.97
N LYS A 132 -18.51 -0.54 -8.16
CA LYS A 132 -17.74 0.69 -8.37
C LYS A 132 -16.29 0.49 -7.95
N VAL A 133 -15.40 1.24 -8.57
CA VAL A 133 -13.97 1.27 -8.23
C VAL A 133 -13.56 2.70 -7.93
N ALA A 134 -12.88 2.90 -6.81
CA ALA A 134 -12.16 4.12 -6.50
C ALA A 134 -10.71 3.78 -6.19
N MET A 135 -9.79 4.65 -6.56
CA MET A 135 -8.38 4.49 -6.24
C MET A 135 -7.70 5.83 -6.02
N GLY A 136 -6.60 5.80 -5.28
CA GLY A 136 -5.82 7.02 -5.08
C GLY A 136 -4.39 6.72 -4.66
N ASN A 137 -3.46 7.57 -5.09
CA ASN A 137 -2.03 7.42 -4.80
C ASN A 137 -1.53 5.98 -5.07
N THR A 138 -1.87 5.45 -6.22
CA THR A 138 -1.55 4.10 -6.67
C THR A 138 -1.65 4.00 -8.20
N GLY A 139 -1.51 2.82 -8.75
CA GLY A 139 -1.64 2.56 -10.17
C GLY A 139 -1.62 1.08 -10.48
N LEU A 140 -1.55 0.76 -11.76
CA LEU A 140 -1.33 -0.59 -12.25
C LEU A 140 -0.14 -0.56 -13.21
N PRO A 141 1.10 -0.44 -12.67
CA PRO A 141 2.29 -0.23 -13.49
C PRO A 141 2.52 -1.39 -14.45
N TYR A 142 2.86 -1.03 -15.68
CA TYR A 142 3.16 -1.99 -16.76
C TYR A 142 4.34 -1.44 -17.57
N ASN A 143 5.50 -2.02 -17.41
CA ASN A 143 6.76 -1.55 -17.95
C ASN A 143 7.45 -2.64 -18.79
N PRO A 144 6.92 -2.99 -19.99
CA PRO A 144 7.51 -4.04 -20.84
C PRO A 144 8.83 -3.59 -21.49
N ASP A 145 8.97 -2.30 -21.77
CA ASP A 145 10.03 -1.74 -22.64
C ASP A 145 11.13 -1.03 -21.84
N VAL A 146 11.41 -1.46 -20.61
CA VAL A 146 12.52 -0.90 -19.83
C VAL A 146 13.84 -1.25 -20.50
N PRO A 147 14.75 -0.27 -20.71
CA PRO A 147 16.06 -0.53 -21.33
C PRO A 147 16.85 -1.60 -20.58
N GLN A 148 17.52 -2.48 -21.33
CA GLN A 148 18.23 -3.62 -20.75
C GLN A 148 19.35 -3.19 -19.77
N ASP A 149 20.05 -2.09 -20.07
CA ASP A 149 21.08 -1.53 -19.17
C ASP A 149 20.50 -1.07 -17.82
N VAL A 150 19.25 -0.56 -17.81
CA VAL A 150 18.53 -0.20 -16.58
C VAL A 150 18.18 -1.45 -15.79
N ILE A 151 17.67 -2.49 -16.46
CA ILE A 151 17.36 -3.78 -15.84
C ILE A 151 18.63 -4.37 -15.19
N ASP A 152 19.73 -4.38 -15.91
CA ASP A 152 21.00 -4.95 -15.45
C ASP A 152 21.57 -4.17 -14.24
N LYS A 153 21.51 -2.84 -14.28
CA LYS A 153 21.89 -1.97 -13.14
C LYS A 153 21.06 -2.28 -11.90
N ILE A 154 19.73 -2.42 -12.03
CA ILE A 154 18.84 -2.73 -10.91
C ILE A 154 19.15 -4.11 -10.34
N LYS A 155 19.32 -5.13 -11.19
CA LYS A 155 19.64 -6.49 -10.74
C LYS A 155 21.00 -6.55 -10.06
N ALA A 156 22.02 -5.92 -10.64
CA ALA A 156 23.35 -5.84 -10.04
C ALA A 156 23.32 -5.14 -8.68
N PHE A 157 22.58 -4.03 -8.57
CA PHE A 157 22.46 -3.31 -7.30
C PHE A 157 21.73 -4.11 -6.22
N ARG A 158 20.64 -4.80 -6.57
CA ARG A 158 19.92 -5.67 -5.63
C ARG A 158 20.82 -6.76 -5.05
N ASN A 159 21.71 -7.31 -5.85
CA ASN A 159 22.63 -8.40 -5.47
C ASN A 159 23.95 -7.90 -4.85
N SER A 160 24.16 -6.59 -4.77
CA SER A 160 25.41 -6.03 -4.23
C SER A 160 25.45 -6.07 -2.71
N ASP A 161 26.67 -6.04 -2.14
CA ASP A 161 26.92 -5.97 -0.69
C ASP A 161 26.72 -4.56 -0.10
N ILE A 162 26.27 -3.60 -0.91
CA ILE A 162 26.04 -2.21 -0.48
C ILE A 162 24.97 -2.19 0.58
N LYS A 163 25.31 -1.74 1.80
CA LYS A 163 24.38 -1.55 2.90
C LYS A 163 23.83 -0.12 2.88
N LEU A 164 22.52 -0.02 2.85
CA LEU A 164 21.82 1.25 2.91
C LEU A 164 21.26 1.52 4.30
N ASN A 165 21.20 2.80 4.64
CA ASN A 165 20.36 3.32 5.70
C ASN A 165 19.49 4.46 5.14
N PRO A 166 18.46 4.95 5.84
CA PRO A 166 17.56 5.98 5.32
C PRO A 166 18.27 7.28 4.87
N ILE A 167 19.38 7.65 5.51
CA ILE A 167 20.16 8.85 5.15
C ILE A 167 20.92 8.63 3.84
N SER A 168 21.63 7.50 3.72
CA SER A 168 22.35 7.16 2.50
C SER A 168 21.40 7.01 1.33
N MET A 169 20.26 6.36 1.53
CA MET A 169 19.22 6.24 0.52
C MET A 169 18.73 7.61 0.04
N GLN A 170 18.33 8.50 0.94
CA GLN A 170 17.87 9.84 0.56
C GLN A 170 18.95 10.64 -0.18
N ARG A 171 20.20 10.50 0.25
CA ARG A 171 21.33 11.17 -0.42
C ARG A 171 21.49 10.68 -1.87
N GLU A 172 21.41 9.37 -2.10
CA GLU A 172 21.55 8.80 -3.45
C GLU A 172 20.36 9.21 -4.34
N ILE A 173 19.14 9.15 -3.83
CA ILE A 173 17.94 9.61 -4.56
C ILE A 173 18.06 11.08 -4.95
N ARG A 174 18.46 11.98 -4.02
CA ARG A 174 18.65 13.41 -4.33
C ARG A 174 19.72 13.69 -5.39
N LYS A 175 20.78 12.87 -5.44
CA LYS A 175 21.78 13.00 -6.50
C LYS A 175 21.20 12.69 -7.89
N MET A 176 20.22 11.78 -7.95
CA MET A 176 19.54 11.45 -9.19
C MET A 176 18.55 12.55 -9.58
N ASP A 177 17.74 13.05 -8.64
CA ASP A 177 16.77 14.11 -8.87
C ASP A 177 17.41 15.42 -9.37
N GLY A 178 18.59 15.77 -8.84
CA GLY A 178 19.34 16.95 -9.27
C GLY A 178 19.87 16.90 -10.71
N LYS A 179 19.87 15.72 -11.34
CA LYS A 179 20.32 15.50 -12.73
C LYS A 179 19.15 15.45 -13.73
N ASN A 180 17.92 15.36 -13.26
CA ASN A 180 16.72 15.12 -14.08
C ASN A 180 16.35 16.26 -15.05
N ASN A 181 17.03 17.40 -15.04
CA ASN A 181 16.62 18.56 -15.84
C ASN A 181 17.28 18.66 -17.23
N LEU A 182 18.14 17.73 -17.66
CA LEU A 182 18.98 17.98 -18.83
C LEU A 182 19.30 16.81 -19.79
N SER A 183 18.79 15.56 -19.58
CA SER A 183 19.15 14.49 -20.54
C SER A 183 18.07 13.42 -20.73
N SER A 184 17.89 13.00 -22.00
CA SER A 184 17.11 11.83 -22.43
C SER A 184 17.83 10.49 -22.15
N ASP A 185 18.79 10.48 -21.23
CA ASP A 185 19.64 9.32 -20.93
C ASP A 185 18.94 8.36 -19.97
N SER A 186 19.10 7.07 -20.20
CA SER A 186 18.64 5.94 -19.37
C SER A 186 19.12 6.02 -17.91
N SER A 187 20.09 6.89 -17.59
CA SER A 187 20.59 7.13 -16.23
C SER A 187 19.56 7.73 -15.27
N HIS A 188 18.41 8.18 -15.77
CA HIS A 188 17.35 8.88 -15.00
C HIS A 188 16.02 8.11 -14.94
N HIS A 189 16.02 6.84 -15.28
CA HIS A 189 14.79 6.04 -15.24
C HIS A 189 14.24 5.94 -13.81
N PRO A 190 12.93 6.18 -13.58
CA PRO A 190 12.32 6.16 -12.21
C PRO A 190 12.59 4.87 -11.43
N ALA A 191 12.70 3.74 -12.12
CA ALA A 191 13.04 2.46 -11.50
C ALA A 191 14.39 2.47 -10.76
N LEU A 192 15.34 3.30 -11.20
CA LEU A 192 16.66 3.41 -10.55
C LEU A 192 16.57 4.11 -9.18
N SER A 193 15.72 5.12 -9.00
CA SER A 193 15.51 5.71 -7.68
C SER A 193 14.76 4.77 -6.74
N PHE A 194 13.76 4.05 -7.27
CA PHE A 194 12.97 3.11 -6.47
C PHE A 194 13.76 1.88 -6.01
N MET A 195 14.79 1.45 -6.73
CA MET A 195 15.64 0.33 -6.32
C MET A 195 16.33 0.53 -4.96
N TYR A 196 16.63 1.79 -4.58
CA TYR A 196 17.22 2.08 -3.25
C TYR A 196 16.24 1.78 -2.13
N TRP A 197 14.97 2.12 -2.30
CA TRP A 197 13.91 1.78 -1.37
C TRP A 197 13.73 0.26 -1.26
N GLN A 198 13.69 -0.43 -2.39
CA GLN A 198 13.57 -1.89 -2.44
C GLN A 198 14.70 -2.56 -1.66
N LYS A 199 15.95 -2.15 -1.93
CA LYS A 199 17.13 -2.71 -1.25
C LYS A 199 17.17 -2.37 0.25
N LEU A 200 16.82 -1.13 0.62
CA LEU A 200 16.74 -0.75 2.03
C LEU A 200 15.76 -1.65 2.78
N CYS A 201 14.56 -1.86 2.25
CA CYS A 201 13.56 -2.71 2.89
C CYS A 201 14.00 -4.16 2.96
N TRP A 202 14.56 -4.69 1.88
CA TRP A 202 15.01 -6.08 1.81
C TRP A 202 16.14 -6.39 2.78
N ASP A 203 17.16 -5.52 2.87
CA ASP A 203 18.35 -5.74 3.66
C ASP A 203 18.19 -5.37 5.14
N THR A 204 17.25 -4.47 5.48
CA THR A 204 17.05 -4.03 6.87
C THR A 204 16.27 -5.08 7.64
N GLU A 205 16.96 -5.79 8.55
CA GLU A 205 16.34 -6.85 9.36
C GLU A 205 15.22 -6.31 10.24
N ASP A 206 15.50 -5.28 11.03
CA ASP A 206 14.51 -4.63 11.89
C ASP A 206 14.07 -3.28 11.28
N LEU A 207 13.24 -3.36 10.24
CA LEU A 207 12.72 -2.18 9.53
C LEU A 207 11.91 -1.30 10.51
N PRO A 208 12.23 0.00 10.67
CA PRO A 208 11.60 0.87 11.67
C PRO A 208 10.25 1.41 11.21
N ILE A 209 9.26 0.53 11.06
CA ILE A 209 7.97 0.82 10.43
C ILE A 209 7.24 1.95 11.15
N GLY A 210 7.13 1.87 12.48
CA GLY A 210 6.45 2.90 13.27
C GLY A 210 7.01 4.29 13.02
N PHE A 211 8.34 4.45 13.16
CA PHE A 211 9.00 5.74 12.94
C PHE A 211 8.86 6.24 11.49
N MET A 212 8.95 5.34 10.51
CA MET A 212 8.77 5.70 9.10
C MET A 212 7.38 6.26 8.85
N MET A 213 6.33 5.58 9.35
CA MET A 213 4.94 5.99 9.13
C MET A 213 4.61 7.29 9.84
N SER A 214 5.01 7.44 11.10
CA SER A 214 4.78 8.71 11.81
C SER A 214 5.50 9.87 11.14
N SER A 215 6.69 9.62 10.59
CA SER A 215 7.46 10.64 9.88
C SER A 215 6.82 11.13 8.59
N MET A 216 6.04 10.28 7.93
CA MET A 216 5.29 10.62 6.71
C MET A 216 3.91 11.24 7.00
N MET A 217 3.28 10.88 8.13
CA MET A 217 1.92 11.28 8.46
C MET A 217 1.83 12.45 9.46
N GLU A 218 2.88 12.67 10.24
CA GLU A 218 2.95 13.74 11.24
C GLU A 218 4.04 14.75 10.88
N LYS A 219 3.85 16.01 11.28
CA LYS A 219 4.91 17.03 11.17
C LYS A 219 5.99 16.79 12.23
N ASN A 220 6.92 15.89 11.92
CA ASN A 220 8.05 15.62 12.81
C ASN A 220 9.10 16.75 12.74
N SER A 221 9.66 17.13 13.89
CA SER A 221 10.76 18.07 13.93
C SER A 221 12.05 17.41 13.39
N ARG A 222 12.90 18.22 12.73
CA ARG A 222 14.23 17.77 12.27
C ARG A 222 15.08 17.22 13.42
N ILE A 223 14.86 17.72 14.64
CA ILE A 223 15.53 17.26 15.86
C ILE A 223 15.13 15.83 16.21
N LYS A 224 13.82 15.47 16.13
CA LYS A 224 13.35 14.10 16.36
C LYS A 224 14.04 13.12 15.39
N PHE A 225 14.15 13.50 14.12
CA PHE A 225 14.88 12.72 13.11
C PHE A 225 16.34 12.52 13.48
N LEU A 226 17.04 13.60 13.82
CA LEU A 226 18.46 13.53 14.18
C LEU A 226 18.70 12.60 15.37
N ILE A 227 17.93 12.77 16.45
CA ILE A 227 18.04 11.94 17.65
C ILE A 227 17.72 10.48 17.32
N TYR A 228 16.66 10.22 16.54
CA TYR A 228 16.34 8.85 16.12
C TYR A 228 17.51 8.17 15.41
N PHE A 229 18.18 8.86 14.49
CA PHE A 229 19.33 8.31 13.78
C PHE A 229 20.55 8.05 14.68
N ILE A 230 20.74 8.87 15.72
CA ILE A 230 21.78 8.60 16.74
C ILE A 230 21.45 7.29 17.45
N PHE A 231 20.22 7.10 17.93
CA PHE A 231 19.78 5.87 18.60
C PHE A 231 19.86 4.66 17.67
N LEU A 232 19.49 4.81 16.41
CA LEU A 232 19.61 3.75 15.39
C LEU A 232 21.07 3.33 15.19
N ARG A 233 21.98 4.31 15.05
CA ARG A 233 23.42 4.06 14.85
C ARG A 233 24.08 3.37 16.04
N LEU A 234 23.61 3.65 17.25
CA LEU A 234 24.09 3.03 18.48
C LEU A 234 23.44 1.67 18.79
N GLY A 235 22.56 1.16 17.93
CA GLY A 235 21.78 -0.05 18.20
C GLY A 235 20.73 0.09 19.30
N LEU A 236 20.47 1.31 19.76
CA LEU A 236 19.58 1.64 20.88
C LEU A 236 18.17 2.06 20.44
N ARG A 237 17.75 1.71 19.22
CA ARG A 237 16.46 2.13 18.64
C ARG A 237 15.26 1.86 19.57
N LYS A 238 15.27 0.71 20.26
CA LYS A 238 14.16 0.35 21.17
C LYS A 238 14.02 1.31 22.35
N LEU A 239 15.11 1.98 22.74
CA LEU A 239 15.18 2.97 23.83
C LEU A 239 14.88 4.40 23.36
N PHE A 240 14.57 4.63 22.08
CA PHE A 240 14.24 5.94 21.57
C PHE A 240 13.05 6.56 22.35
N PRO A 241 13.25 7.72 23.02
CA PRO A 241 12.29 8.23 24.02
C PRO A 241 11.11 9.00 23.41
N PHE A 242 11.21 9.44 22.14
CA PHE A 242 10.22 10.32 21.51
C PHE A 242 9.24 9.56 20.60
N LYS A 243 8.80 8.38 21.02
CA LYS A 243 7.80 7.59 20.27
C LYS A 243 6.43 8.27 20.38
N SER A 244 5.83 8.59 19.25
CA SER A 244 4.44 9.04 19.22
C SER A 244 3.47 7.85 19.33
N ASN A 245 2.19 8.13 19.59
CA ASN A 245 1.16 7.08 19.55
C ASN A 245 1.10 6.44 18.16
N LEU A 246 1.41 7.20 17.12
CA LEU A 246 1.43 6.70 15.75
C LEU A 246 2.63 5.76 15.50
N ASP A 247 3.82 6.10 16.03
CA ASP A 247 4.98 5.18 16.04
C ASP A 247 4.60 3.84 16.66
N GLN A 248 3.94 3.87 17.81
CA GLN A 248 3.53 2.67 18.54
C GLN A 248 2.47 1.88 17.79
N ALA A 249 1.45 2.54 17.24
CA ALA A 249 0.37 1.89 16.49
C ALA A 249 0.86 1.14 15.24
N TYR A 250 1.81 1.73 14.49
CA TYR A 250 2.35 1.06 13.30
C TYR A 250 3.46 0.06 13.59
N GLU A 251 4.11 0.12 14.75
CA GLU A 251 5.07 -0.90 15.18
C GLU A 251 4.40 -2.09 15.88
N ALA A 252 3.23 -1.88 16.51
CA ALA A 252 2.53 -2.89 17.32
C ALA A 252 2.29 -4.25 16.65
N PRO A 253 1.99 -4.35 15.33
CA PRO A 253 1.83 -5.64 14.65
C PRO A 253 3.11 -6.45 14.51
N PHE A 254 4.27 -5.87 14.84
CA PHE A 254 5.59 -6.43 14.60
C PHE A 254 6.42 -6.50 15.88
N PRO A 255 6.13 -7.46 16.80
CA PRO A 255 6.79 -7.53 18.10
C PRO A 255 8.31 -7.72 18.01
N ASP A 256 8.80 -8.35 16.93
CA ASP A 256 10.21 -8.53 16.63
C ASP A 256 10.46 -8.58 15.10
N PRO A 257 11.73 -8.60 14.64
CA PRO A 257 12.06 -8.60 13.22
C PRO A 257 11.48 -9.74 12.40
N SER A 258 11.22 -10.91 12.99
CA SER A 258 10.68 -12.07 12.28
C SER A 258 9.26 -11.83 11.74
N TYR A 259 8.53 -10.91 12.35
CA TYR A 259 7.19 -10.51 11.90
C TYR A 259 7.21 -9.49 10.74
N LYS A 260 8.38 -9.00 10.31
CA LYS A 260 8.52 -7.94 9.29
C LYS A 260 8.81 -8.47 7.88
N MET A 261 8.62 -9.76 7.62
CA MET A 261 8.94 -10.37 6.32
C MET A 261 8.12 -9.77 5.17
N GLY A 262 6.81 -9.56 5.36
CA GLY A 262 5.96 -8.89 4.37
C GLY A 262 6.43 -7.46 4.04
N PRO A 263 6.54 -6.55 5.03
CA PRO A 263 7.09 -5.20 4.82
C PRO A 263 8.47 -5.14 4.18
N ARG A 264 9.31 -6.14 4.41
CA ARG A 264 10.65 -6.23 3.82
C ARG A 264 10.63 -6.72 2.37
N ALA A 265 9.76 -7.67 2.05
CA ALA A 265 9.70 -8.32 0.74
C ALA A 265 8.93 -7.49 -0.29
N MET A 266 7.74 -6.98 0.09
CA MET A 266 6.78 -6.42 -0.88
C MET A 266 7.32 -5.27 -1.73
N PRO A 267 8.14 -4.32 -1.25
CA PRO A 267 8.71 -3.29 -2.13
C PRO A 267 9.46 -3.86 -3.34
N SER A 268 10.10 -5.03 -3.18
CA SER A 268 10.85 -5.69 -4.27
C SER A 268 9.96 -6.28 -5.36
N HIS A 269 8.67 -6.43 -5.10
CA HIS A 269 7.67 -6.95 -6.04
C HIS A 269 6.89 -5.86 -6.80
N VAL A 270 7.18 -4.56 -6.58
CA VAL A 270 6.63 -3.51 -7.44
C VAL A 270 7.21 -3.68 -8.84
N PRO A 271 6.37 -3.83 -9.89
CA PRO A 271 6.83 -4.16 -11.24
C PRO A 271 7.43 -2.93 -11.95
N MET A 272 8.57 -2.43 -11.44
CA MET A 272 9.32 -1.33 -12.03
C MET A 272 10.12 -1.75 -13.27
N ILE A 273 10.42 -3.03 -13.40
CA ILE A 273 11.04 -3.68 -14.54
C ILE A 273 10.25 -4.93 -14.90
N PRO A 274 10.38 -5.49 -16.11
CA PRO A 274 9.72 -6.72 -16.48
C PRO A 274 10.02 -7.85 -15.49
N ASP A 275 8.96 -8.46 -14.97
CA ASP A 275 9.02 -9.56 -14.01
C ASP A 275 7.88 -10.57 -14.26
N GLN A 276 7.74 -11.55 -13.39
CA GLN A 276 6.70 -12.59 -13.49
C GLN A 276 5.26 -12.05 -13.46
N SER A 277 5.04 -10.82 -12.99
CA SER A 277 3.71 -10.20 -12.94
C SER A 277 3.28 -9.56 -14.26
N LEU A 278 4.20 -9.39 -15.22
CA LEU A 278 4.02 -8.57 -16.42
C LEU A 278 2.77 -8.95 -17.22
N GLU A 279 2.58 -10.26 -17.50
CA GLU A 279 1.43 -10.74 -18.28
C GLU A 279 0.09 -10.53 -17.51
N ALA A 280 0.11 -10.73 -16.21
CA ALA A 280 -1.08 -10.49 -15.39
C ALA A 280 -1.42 -8.99 -15.26
N GLN A 281 -0.39 -8.12 -15.23
CA GLN A 281 -0.58 -6.67 -15.30
C GLN A 281 -1.17 -6.24 -16.64
N LYS A 282 -0.64 -6.78 -17.74
CA LYS A 282 -1.17 -6.54 -19.09
C LYS A 282 -2.66 -6.90 -19.18
N LYS A 283 -3.01 -8.11 -18.75
CA LYS A 283 -4.41 -8.59 -18.76
C LYS A 283 -5.34 -7.67 -17.94
N ALA A 284 -4.91 -7.28 -16.75
CA ALA A 284 -5.71 -6.39 -15.92
C ALA A 284 -5.87 -5.00 -16.56
N ARG A 285 -4.84 -4.45 -17.17
CA ARG A 285 -4.93 -3.17 -17.90
C ARG A 285 -5.86 -3.25 -19.12
N GLU A 286 -5.78 -4.35 -19.89
CA GLU A 286 -6.72 -4.59 -21.00
C GLU A 286 -8.17 -4.68 -20.51
N PHE A 287 -8.41 -5.35 -19.38
CA PHE A 287 -9.73 -5.39 -18.75
C PHE A 287 -10.26 -3.98 -18.44
N TYR A 288 -9.45 -3.09 -17.85
CA TYR A 288 -9.90 -1.73 -17.51
C TYR A 288 -10.18 -0.86 -18.73
N LYS A 289 -9.63 -1.14 -19.89
CA LYS A 289 -9.99 -0.44 -21.13
C LYS A 289 -11.47 -0.63 -21.50
N SER A 290 -12.07 -1.75 -21.13
CA SER A 290 -13.47 -2.09 -21.37
C SER A 290 -14.37 -1.90 -20.15
N TRP A 291 -13.85 -1.42 -19.01
CA TRP A 291 -14.63 -1.23 -17.80
C TRP A 291 -15.68 -0.14 -17.96
N GLN A 292 -16.98 -0.49 -17.77
CA GLN A 292 -18.10 0.42 -17.97
C GLN A 292 -18.76 0.90 -16.67
N LYS A 293 -18.47 0.23 -15.53
CA LYS A 293 -19.00 0.65 -14.24
C LYS A 293 -18.24 1.89 -13.72
N PRO A 294 -18.81 2.67 -12.77
CA PRO A 294 -18.15 3.86 -12.25
C PRO A 294 -16.72 3.61 -11.75
N PHE A 295 -15.81 4.48 -12.14
CA PHE A 295 -14.40 4.45 -11.72
C PHE A 295 -13.96 5.86 -11.33
N LEU A 296 -13.49 6.03 -10.08
CA LEU A 296 -13.04 7.30 -9.53
C LEU A 296 -11.53 7.28 -9.22
N SER A 297 -10.82 8.25 -9.75
CA SER A 297 -9.42 8.53 -9.44
C SER A 297 -9.34 9.69 -8.44
N VAL A 298 -8.66 9.50 -7.30
CA VAL A 298 -8.47 10.53 -6.26
C VAL A 298 -6.99 10.61 -5.90
N PHE A 299 -6.31 11.67 -6.30
CA PHE A 299 -4.87 11.79 -6.03
C PHE A 299 -4.53 12.99 -5.14
N ALA A 300 -3.46 12.82 -4.35
CA ALA A 300 -2.76 13.91 -3.71
C ALA A 300 -1.63 14.37 -4.63
N GLY A 301 -1.73 15.59 -5.16
CA GLY A 301 -0.70 16.10 -6.10
C GLY A 301 0.66 16.39 -5.45
N ASP A 302 0.73 16.31 -4.12
CA ASP A 302 1.94 16.42 -3.31
C ASP A 302 2.47 15.05 -2.84
N ASP A 303 1.98 13.94 -3.42
CA ASP A 303 2.50 12.60 -3.14
C ASP A 303 3.86 12.38 -3.83
N PRO A 304 4.96 12.20 -3.08
CA PRO A 304 6.27 11.99 -3.68
C PRO A 304 6.46 10.60 -4.32
N VAL A 305 5.55 9.65 -4.06
CA VAL A 305 5.70 8.25 -4.51
C VAL A 305 4.99 8.01 -5.83
N THR A 306 3.76 8.52 -5.98
CA THR A 306 2.90 8.22 -7.13
C THR A 306 2.57 9.45 -7.99
N ASN A 307 3.34 10.53 -7.83
CA ASN A 307 3.14 11.73 -8.64
C ASN A 307 3.19 11.40 -10.14
N GLY A 308 2.14 11.84 -10.86
CA GLY A 308 1.99 11.59 -12.29
C GLY A 308 1.33 10.25 -12.67
N ALA A 309 1.14 9.31 -11.73
CA ALA A 309 0.51 8.02 -12.01
C ALA A 309 -0.98 8.15 -12.42
N GLU A 310 -1.66 9.20 -11.98
CA GLU A 310 -3.06 9.46 -12.36
C GLU A 310 -3.26 9.51 -13.87
N LYS A 311 -2.34 10.13 -14.60
CA LYS A 311 -2.41 10.21 -16.06
C LYS A 311 -2.40 8.84 -16.74
N ASP A 312 -1.64 7.90 -16.19
CA ASP A 312 -1.59 6.52 -16.68
C ASP A 312 -2.88 5.78 -16.37
N VAL A 313 -3.47 6.01 -15.20
CA VAL A 313 -4.75 5.42 -14.80
C VAL A 313 -5.89 5.88 -15.70
N LEU A 314 -5.99 7.19 -15.99
CA LEU A 314 -7.01 7.75 -16.88
C LEU A 314 -6.87 7.24 -18.34
N LYS A 315 -5.64 6.96 -18.78
CA LYS A 315 -5.40 6.29 -20.07
C LYS A 315 -5.78 4.81 -20.04
N MET A 316 -5.52 4.15 -18.92
CA MET A 316 -5.84 2.72 -18.74
C MET A 316 -7.34 2.48 -18.69
N CYS A 317 -8.10 3.35 -18.05
CA CYS A 317 -9.54 3.25 -17.88
C CYS A 317 -10.23 4.52 -18.42
N PRO A 318 -10.62 4.55 -19.70
CA PRO A 318 -11.23 5.75 -20.32
C PRO A 318 -12.54 6.21 -19.67
N ASN A 319 -13.23 5.30 -18.96
CA ASN A 319 -14.43 5.61 -18.19
C ASN A 319 -14.16 6.20 -16.80
N ALA A 320 -12.88 6.34 -16.41
CA ALA A 320 -12.52 6.89 -15.12
C ALA A 320 -12.77 8.40 -15.06
N THR A 321 -13.31 8.85 -13.93
CA THR A 321 -13.41 10.26 -13.57
C THR A 321 -12.35 10.63 -12.55
N SER A 322 -11.91 11.89 -12.55
CA SER A 322 -10.91 12.40 -11.61
C SER A 322 -11.57 13.33 -10.60
N ALA A 323 -11.36 13.07 -9.32
CA ALA A 323 -11.73 13.99 -8.25
C ALA A 323 -10.73 15.16 -8.19
N PRO A 324 -11.15 16.33 -7.64
CA PRO A 324 -10.21 17.42 -7.37
C PRO A 324 -9.05 16.97 -6.49
N ASN A 325 -7.85 17.43 -6.81
CA ASN A 325 -6.67 17.21 -5.97
C ASN A 325 -6.90 17.66 -4.53
N ILE A 326 -6.70 16.77 -3.58
CA ILE A 326 -6.96 17.06 -2.16
C ILE A 326 -5.69 17.31 -1.34
N GLY A 327 -4.50 17.10 -1.91
CA GLY A 327 -3.24 17.13 -1.20
C GLY A 327 -3.15 16.07 -0.10
N GLY A 328 -2.16 16.18 0.76
CA GLY A 328 -2.04 15.33 1.95
C GLY A 328 -0.95 14.27 1.90
N GLY A 329 -0.14 14.27 0.83
CA GLY A 329 0.97 13.33 0.64
C GLY A 329 0.52 11.90 0.41
N HIS A 330 1.44 10.97 0.52
CA HIS A 330 1.20 9.56 0.19
C HIS A 330 0.08 8.90 1.01
N PHE A 331 0.00 9.21 2.31
CA PHE A 331 -1.00 8.66 3.23
C PHE A 331 -2.15 9.65 3.50
N PHE A 332 -2.79 10.13 2.44
CA PHE A 332 -3.87 11.10 2.51
C PHE A 332 -5.14 10.57 3.23
N GLN A 333 -5.30 9.26 3.35
CA GLN A 333 -6.32 8.64 4.20
C GLN A 333 -6.19 9.07 5.67
N TRP A 334 -4.97 9.34 6.12
CA TRP A 334 -4.69 9.82 7.47
C TRP A 334 -4.75 11.34 7.56
N THR A 335 -4.08 12.03 6.63
CA THR A 335 -3.89 13.49 6.68
C THR A 335 -5.11 14.28 6.20
N LYS A 336 -5.93 13.70 5.31
CA LYS A 336 -7.13 14.29 4.70
C LYS A 336 -8.37 13.42 4.88
N ALA A 337 -8.44 12.63 5.96
CA ALA A 337 -9.47 11.63 6.19
C ALA A 337 -10.89 12.13 5.91
N LYS A 338 -11.31 13.27 6.50
CA LYS A 338 -12.65 13.82 6.30
C LYS A 338 -12.93 14.16 4.83
N LYS A 339 -11.98 14.83 4.16
CA LYS A 339 -12.15 15.26 2.77
C LYS A 339 -12.26 14.05 1.83
N LEU A 340 -11.38 13.06 2.01
CA LEU A 340 -11.42 11.81 1.24
C LEU A 340 -12.70 11.02 1.52
N SER A 341 -13.12 10.93 2.78
CA SER A 341 -14.38 10.25 3.13
C SER A 341 -15.57 10.88 2.44
N ASN A 342 -15.69 12.22 2.41
CA ASN A 342 -16.78 12.90 1.74
C ASN A 342 -16.81 12.58 0.24
N ILE A 343 -15.67 12.60 -0.45
CA ILE A 343 -15.56 12.24 -1.87
C ILE A 343 -16.04 10.80 -2.11
N LEU A 344 -15.64 9.86 -1.24
CA LEU A 344 -16.07 8.47 -1.37
C LEU A 344 -17.55 8.28 -1.03
N ILE A 345 -18.10 9.04 -0.06
CA ILE A 345 -19.53 9.03 0.28
C ILE A 345 -20.36 9.47 -0.93
N ASP A 346 -19.98 10.59 -1.54
CA ASP A 346 -20.66 11.11 -2.72
C ASP A 346 -20.62 10.06 -3.85
N PHE A 347 -19.44 9.55 -4.16
CA PHE A 347 -19.24 8.54 -5.20
C PHE A 347 -20.04 7.24 -4.96
N ILE A 348 -20.19 6.81 -3.71
CA ILE A 348 -20.93 5.58 -3.37
C ILE A 348 -22.43 5.80 -3.53
N LYS A 349 -22.93 6.99 -3.17
CA LYS A 349 -24.37 7.30 -3.16
C LYS A 349 -24.93 7.74 -4.50
N GLU A 350 -24.09 8.20 -5.43
CA GLU A 350 -24.48 8.40 -6.84
C GLU A 350 -24.87 7.08 -7.50
#